data_9088ce48dd051267c138f96eb45c891c
#
_entry.id   9088ce48dd051267c138f96eb45c891c
#
_cell.length_a   1.000
_cell.length_b   1.000
_cell.length_c   1.000
_cell.angle_alpha   90.00
_cell.angle_beta   90.00
_cell.angle_gamma   90.00
#
_symmetry.space_group_name_H-M   'P 1'
#
loop_
_entity.id
_entity.type
_entity.pdbx_description
1 polymer ?
#
loop_
_entity_poly.entity_id
_entity_poly.type
_entity_poly.pdbx_seq_one_letter_code
_entity_poly.pdbx_strand_id
1 'polypeptide(L)'
;MEIWKDIDGYDGQYKISNFGRVKSLLKWDVNKRAFVVCEKIMKPFNNNNGYLEVSLLKNKKRKNHFIHRLVANAFIPKINGKNIVNHKDFNSLNNNIDNLEWVTQRENVLYSIENMKHRKSITHSNTKEKYITYRAKKKVYRVIIDRKERGTFKTLEEAIKKRNSILEKGSDAKWSLL
;
A
#
# COMPACT_ATOMS: atom_id res chain seq x y z
N MET A 1 4.51 2.28 25.36
CA MET A 1 4.21 0.98 26.04
C MET A 1 3.33 0.15 25.11
N GLU A 2 3.51 -1.17 25.05
CA GLU A 2 2.66 -2.03 24.23
C GLU A 2 1.40 -2.47 25.01
N ILE A 3 0.25 -2.22 24.43
CA ILE A 3 -1.06 -2.51 25.01
C ILE A 3 -1.72 -3.59 24.17
N TRP A 4 -2.36 -4.57 24.84
CA TRP A 4 -3.02 -5.69 24.20
C TRP A 4 -4.52 -5.69 24.47
N LYS A 5 -5.34 -5.85 23.44
CA LYS A 5 -6.80 -5.99 23.52
C LYS A 5 -7.25 -7.28 22.88
N ASP A 6 -8.38 -7.82 23.32
CA ASP A 6 -8.98 -9.00 22.71
C ASP A 6 -9.46 -8.69 21.29
N ILE A 7 -9.36 -9.68 20.41
CA ILE A 7 -9.93 -9.59 19.06
C ILE A 7 -11.39 -10.01 19.15
N ASP A 8 -12.29 -9.10 18.82
CA ASP A 8 -13.73 -9.32 18.89
C ASP A 8 -14.16 -10.55 18.07
N GLY A 9 -15.09 -11.30 18.66
CA GLY A 9 -15.64 -12.50 18.05
C GLY A 9 -14.76 -13.74 18.15
N TYR A 10 -13.69 -13.72 18.94
CA TYR A 10 -12.79 -14.88 19.16
C TYR A 10 -12.71 -15.36 20.62
N ASP A 11 -13.64 -14.93 21.47
CA ASP A 11 -13.84 -15.44 22.83
C ASP A 11 -12.55 -15.48 23.67
N GLY A 12 -11.73 -14.42 23.56
CA GLY A 12 -10.45 -14.28 24.27
C GLY A 12 -9.30 -15.16 23.75
N GLN A 13 -9.47 -15.87 22.64
CA GLN A 13 -8.42 -16.77 22.10
C GLN A 13 -7.25 -16.00 21.46
N TYR A 14 -7.47 -14.77 21.03
CA TYR A 14 -6.47 -13.94 20.33
C TYR A 14 -6.49 -12.52 20.85
N LYS A 15 -5.31 -11.91 20.92
CA LYS A 15 -5.14 -10.48 21.22
C LYS A 15 -4.37 -9.78 20.13
N ILE A 16 -4.70 -8.51 19.93
CA ILE A 16 -4.01 -7.57 19.05
C ILE A 16 -3.34 -6.49 19.88
N SER A 17 -2.11 -6.11 19.52
CA SER A 17 -1.43 -4.98 20.16
C SER A 17 -1.61 -3.68 19.37
N ASN A 18 -1.41 -2.56 20.06
CA ASN A 18 -1.34 -1.23 19.44
C ASN A 18 -0.19 -1.06 18.44
N PHE A 19 0.76 -1.99 18.40
CA PHE A 19 1.86 -2.05 17.40
C PHE A 19 1.58 -3.00 16.24
N GLY A 20 0.37 -3.59 16.15
CA GLY A 20 0.01 -4.51 15.08
C GLY A 20 0.55 -5.93 15.24
N ARG A 21 0.95 -6.34 16.44
CA ARG A 21 1.31 -7.72 16.75
C ARG A 21 0.08 -8.50 17.20
N VAL A 22 -0.07 -9.72 16.73
CA VAL A 22 -1.15 -10.63 17.14
C VAL A 22 -0.58 -11.75 17.98
N LYS A 23 -1.22 -12.09 19.10
CA LYS A 23 -0.88 -13.28 19.89
C LYS A 23 -2.07 -14.21 20.02
N SER A 24 -1.80 -15.53 19.95
CA SER A 24 -2.72 -16.58 20.32
C SER A 24 -2.51 -16.93 21.79
N LEU A 25 -3.60 -17.08 22.51
CA LEU A 25 -3.59 -17.49 23.92
C LEU A 25 -3.84 -18.99 24.09
N LEU A 26 -4.25 -19.68 23.03
CA LEU A 26 -4.57 -21.09 23.05
C LEU A 26 -3.78 -21.85 21.97
N LYS A 27 -3.33 -23.04 22.32
CA LYS A 27 -2.73 -24.01 21.42
C LYS A 27 -3.47 -25.35 21.56
N TRP A 28 -3.75 -26.00 20.42
CA TRP A 28 -4.23 -27.38 20.44
C TRP A 28 -3.10 -28.31 20.88
N ASP A 29 -3.35 -29.06 21.97
CA ASP A 29 -2.45 -30.11 22.46
C ASP A 29 -2.97 -31.46 21.99
N VAL A 30 -2.18 -32.15 21.17
CA VAL A 30 -2.56 -33.44 20.58
C VAL A 30 -2.67 -34.55 21.63
N ASN A 31 -1.79 -34.51 22.65
CA ASN A 31 -1.78 -35.52 23.69
C ASN A 31 -2.99 -35.37 24.63
N LYS A 32 -3.36 -34.14 24.95
CA LYS A 32 -4.51 -33.83 25.79
C LYS A 32 -5.83 -33.80 25.02
N ARG A 33 -5.78 -33.84 23.69
CA ARG A 33 -6.95 -33.63 22.80
C ARG A 33 -7.80 -32.43 23.19
N ALA A 34 -7.13 -31.36 23.64
CA ALA A 34 -7.76 -30.14 24.17
C ALA A 34 -6.96 -28.89 23.82
N PHE A 35 -7.60 -27.74 23.89
CA PHE A 35 -6.90 -26.46 23.86
C PHE A 35 -6.26 -26.19 25.23
N VAL A 36 -4.98 -25.85 25.23
CA VAL A 36 -4.23 -25.43 26.41
C VAL A 36 -3.81 -23.97 26.28
N VAL A 37 -3.71 -23.31 27.43
CA VAL A 37 -3.23 -21.92 27.47
C VAL A 37 -1.75 -21.91 27.05
N CYS A 38 -1.45 -21.13 26.01
CA CYS A 38 -0.10 -20.99 25.50
C CYS A 38 0.02 -19.67 24.71
N GLU A 39 0.63 -18.66 25.32
CA GLU A 39 0.85 -17.39 24.62
C GLU A 39 1.90 -17.54 23.52
N LYS A 40 1.51 -17.22 22.30
CA LYS A 40 2.40 -17.25 21.14
C LYS A 40 2.14 -16.06 20.22
N ILE A 41 3.18 -15.30 19.92
CA ILE A 41 3.13 -14.29 18.85
C ILE A 41 2.97 -14.99 17.51
N MET A 42 1.95 -14.60 16.78
CA MET A 42 1.65 -15.14 15.46
C MET A 42 2.49 -14.43 14.40
N LYS A 43 3.02 -15.19 13.45
CA LYS A 43 3.75 -14.63 12.31
C LYS A 43 2.73 -14.12 11.29
N PRO A 44 2.75 -12.82 10.94
CA PRO A 44 1.93 -12.32 9.86
C PRO A 44 2.51 -12.75 8.51
N PHE A 45 1.68 -12.72 7.48
CA PHE A 45 2.10 -12.91 6.10
C PHE A 45 1.65 -11.72 5.26
N ASN A 46 2.43 -11.42 4.21
CA ASN A 46 2.11 -10.37 3.27
C ASN A 46 1.17 -10.94 2.20
N ASN A 47 0.06 -10.25 1.92
CA ASN A 47 -0.79 -10.63 0.82
C ASN A 47 -0.29 -10.02 -0.52
N ASN A 48 -0.90 -10.44 -1.64
CA ASN A 48 -0.49 -9.97 -2.98
C ASN A 48 -0.67 -8.46 -3.19
N ASN A 49 -1.43 -7.79 -2.31
CA ASN A 49 -1.67 -6.34 -2.37
C ASN A 49 -0.74 -5.53 -1.43
N GLY A 50 0.23 -6.19 -0.79
CA GLY A 50 1.21 -5.54 0.07
C GLY A 50 0.74 -5.25 1.50
N TYR A 51 -0.38 -5.84 1.95
CA TYR A 51 -0.86 -5.71 3.34
C TYR A 51 -0.50 -6.91 4.19
N LEU A 52 -0.27 -6.69 5.49
CA LEU A 52 -0.07 -7.75 6.45
C LEU A 52 -1.40 -8.36 6.90
N GLU A 53 -1.47 -9.68 6.82
CA GLU A 53 -2.61 -10.49 7.28
C GLU A 53 -2.18 -11.52 8.32
N VAL A 54 -3.15 -11.97 9.12
CA VAL A 54 -3.02 -13.09 10.03
C VAL A 54 -4.21 -14.03 9.86
N SER A 55 -3.96 -15.34 9.93
CA SER A 55 -4.99 -16.38 9.82
C SER A 55 -5.45 -16.82 11.21
N LEU A 56 -6.69 -16.50 11.57
CA LEU A 56 -7.30 -16.86 12.84
C LEU A 56 -8.26 -18.04 12.68
N LEU A 57 -8.30 -18.92 13.66
CA LEU A 57 -9.16 -20.12 13.69
C LEU A 57 -10.34 -19.87 14.62
N LYS A 58 -11.57 -20.05 14.12
CA LYS A 58 -12.80 -20.12 14.93
C LYS A 58 -13.70 -21.22 14.39
N ASN A 59 -14.28 -22.04 15.26
CA ASN A 59 -15.20 -23.11 14.88
C ASN A 59 -14.64 -24.01 13.76
N LYS A 60 -13.39 -24.43 13.89
CA LYS A 60 -12.66 -25.25 12.89
C LYS A 60 -12.47 -24.60 11.51
N LYS A 61 -12.86 -23.33 11.33
CA LYS A 61 -12.68 -22.58 10.08
C LYS A 61 -11.60 -21.51 10.27
N ARG A 62 -10.69 -21.41 9.31
CA ARG A 62 -9.67 -20.35 9.26
C ARG A 62 -10.20 -19.16 8.48
N LYS A 63 -9.93 -17.96 8.99
CA LYS A 63 -10.24 -16.70 8.30
C LYS A 63 -9.05 -15.77 8.39
N ASN A 64 -8.70 -15.16 7.26
CA ASN A 64 -7.64 -14.16 7.20
C ASN A 64 -8.19 -12.79 7.58
N HIS A 65 -7.40 -12.06 8.35
CA HIS A 65 -7.72 -10.72 8.81
C HIS A 65 -6.56 -9.79 8.54
N PHE A 66 -6.85 -8.63 7.98
CA PHE A 66 -5.89 -7.54 7.84
C PHE A 66 -5.51 -6.99 9.22
N ILE A 67 -4.21 -6.90 9.49
CA ILE A 67 -3.70 -6.45 10.80
C ILE A 67 -4.10 -5.00 11.07
N HIS A 68 -3.96 -4.09 10.11
CA HIS A 68 -4.39 -2.69 10.27
C HIS A 68 -5.87 -2.57 10.67
N ARG A 69 -6.74 -3.44 10.13
CA ARG A 69 -8.16 -3.43 10.52
C ARG A 69 -8.40 -3.96 11.92
N LEU A 70 -7.64 -4.98 12.36
CA LEU A 70 -7.71 -5.48 13.73
C LEU A 70 -7.28 -4.39 14.72
N VAL A 71 -6.17 -3.68 14.44
CA VAL A 71 -5.71 -2.55 15.27
C VAL A 71 -6.76 -1.45 15.30
N ALA A 72 -7.24 -1.01 14.14
CA ALA A 72 -8.21 0.07 14.07
C ALA A 72 -9.50 -0.26 14.82
N ASN A 73 -10.03 -1.48 14.66
CA ASN A 73 -11.24 -1.91 15.37
C ASN A 73 -11.04 -1.95 16.90
N ALA A 74 -9.87 -2.39 17.36
CA ALA A 74 -9.61 -2.54 18.79
C ALA A 74 -9.28 -1.22 19.49
N PHE A 75 -8.61 -0.29 18.81
CA PHE A 75 -7.99 0.86 19.48
C PHE A 75 -8.51 2.22 19.04
N ILE A 76 -9.05 2.35 17.81
CA ILE A 76 -9.48 3.64 17.26
C ILE A 76 -11.02 3.69 17.28
N PRO A 77 -11.62 4.69 17.97
CA PRO A 77 -13.06 4.85 17.94
C PRO A 77 -13.59 4.93 16.51
N LYS A 78 -14.60 4.11 16.21
CA LYS A 78 -15.20 4.10 14.88
C LYS A 78 -16.06 5.35 14.69
N ILE A 79 -15.84 6.06 13.59
CA ILE A 79 -16.59 7.25 13.22
C ILE A 79 -17.64 6.85 12.19
N ASN A 80 -18.89 7.31 12.38
CA ASN A 80 -19.96 7.00 11.44
C ASN A 80 -19.64 7.48 10.02
N GLY A 81 -19.89 6.64 9.03
CA GLY A 81 -19.57 6.92 7.62
C GLY A 81 -18.09 6.65 7.22
N LYS A 82 -17.18 6.43 8.17
CA LYS A 82 -15.77 6.13 7.89
C LYS A 82 -15.50 4.62 8.03
N ASN A 83 -15.35 3.93 6.90
CA ASN A 83 -15.23 2.47 6.86
C ASN A 83 -13.88 1.95 6.33
N ILE A 84 -13.00 2.86 5.96
CA ILE A 84 -11.67 2.54 5.41
C ILE A 84 -10.62 2.91 6.46
N VAL A 85 -9.61 2.05 6.62
CA VAL A 85 -8.44 2.33 7.44
C VAL A 85 -7.33 2.82 6.51
N ASN A 86 -6.86 4.04 6.74
CA ASN A 86 -5.74 4.66 6.03
C ASN A 86 -4.46 4.55 6.85
N HIS A 87 -3.30 4.40 6.16
CA HIS A 87 -1.96 4.53 6.72
C HIS A 87 -1.45 5.95 6.45
N LYS A 88 -1.27 6.74 7.50
CA LYS A 88 -0.87 8.16 7.39
C LYS A 88 0.49 8.35 6.68
N ASP A 89 1.43 7.41 6.88
CA ASP A 89 2.76 7.39 6.26
C ASP A 89 2.80 6.70 4.88
N PHE A 90 1.64 6.23 4.38
CA PHE A 90 1.52 5.45 3.14
C PHE A 90 2.28 4.11 3.13
N ASN A 91 2.75 3.64 4.28
CA ASN A 91 3.38 2.34 4.43
C ASN A 91 2.38 1.32 4.98
N SER A 92 1.86 0.46 4.10
CA SER A 92 0.88 -0.59 4.45
C SER A 92 1.41 -1.66 5.43
N LEU A 93 2.71 -1.68 5.68
CA LEU A 93 3.33 -2.59 6.64
C LEU A 93 3.43 -1.98 8.05
N ASN A 94 3.29 -0.66 8.19
CA ASN A 94 3.34 0.04 9.47
C ASN A 94 1.94 0.10 10.12
N ASN A 95 1.61 -0.95 10.87
CA ASN A 95 0.30 -1.10 11.52
C ASN A 95 0.26 -0.58 12.97
N ASN A 96 1.14 0.37 13.33
CA ASN A 96 1.07 1.05 14.61
C ASN A 96 -0.21 1.92 14.67
N ILE A 97 -0.87 1.96 15.82
CA ILE A 97 -2.08 2.77 16.06
C ILE A 97 -1.89 4.23 15.68
N ASP A 98 -0.73 4.82 15.97
CA ASP A 98 -0.42 6.24 15.71
C ASP A 98 -0.41 6.55 14.21
N ASN A 99 -0.17 5.52 13.38
CA ASN A 99 -0.14 5.61 11.93
C ASN A 99 -1.48 5.32 11.25
N LEU A 100 -2.49 4.86 11.98
CA LEU A 100 -3.78 4.44 11.42
C LEU A 100 -4.88 5.45 11.74
N GLU A 101 -5.83 5.56 10.80
CA GLU A 101 -7.03 6.39 10.97
C GLU A 101 -8.22 5.83 10.18
N TRP A 102 -9.43 6.10 10.67
CA TRP A 102 -10.65 5.83 9.91
C TRP A 102 -10.93 6.97 8.94
N VAL A 103 -11.17 6.64 7.67
CA VAL A 103 -11.48 7.60 6.61
C VAL A 103 -12.68 7.15 5.79
N THR A 104 -13.30 8.09 5.09
CA THR A 104 -14.25 7.82 4.01
C THR A 104 -13.51 7.43 2.72
N GLN A 105 -14.24 6.85 1.75
CA GLN A 105 -13.68 6.58 0.42
C GLN A 105 -13.15 7.85 -0.24
N ARG A 106 -13.89 8.97 -0.11
CA ARG A 106 -13.50 10.26 -0.69
C ARG A 106 -12.20 10.80 -0.08
N GLU A 107 -12.10 10.79 1.26
CA GLU A 107 -10.88 11.21 1.96
C GLU A 107 -9.68 10.36 1.54
N ASN A 108 -9.83 9.03 1.47
CA ASN A 108 -8.76 8.12 1.07
C ASN A 108 -8.26 8.40 -0.37
N VAL A 109 -9.16 8.71 -1.29
CA VAL A 109 -8.79 9.10 -2.66
C VAL A 109 -8.07 10.44 -2.68
N LEU A 110 -8.55 11.44 -1.94
CA LEU A 110 -7.89 12.75 -1.83
C LEU A 110 -6.49 12.64 -1.24
N TYR A 111 -6.32 11.87 -0.18
CA TYR A 111 -5.02 11.53 0.41
C TYR A 111 -4.05 10.93 -0.62
N SER A 112 -4.54 10.00 -1.42
CA SER A 112 -3.73 9.36 -2.48
C SER A 112 -3.32 10.36 -3.56
N ILE A 113 -4.23 11.27 -3.97
CA ILE A 113 -3.97 12.30 -4.98
C ILE A 113 -2.94 13.31 -4.47
N GLU A 114 -3.08 13.75 -3.23
CA GLU A 114 -2.16 14.70 -2.60
C GLU A 114 -0.75 14.11 -2.49
N ASN A 115 -0.66 12.85 -2.06
CA ASN A 115 0.61 12.13 -2.03
C ASN A 115 1.21 11.88 -3.43
N MET A 116 0.37 11.68 -4.46
CA MET A 116 0.85 11.60 -5.84
C MET A 116 1.42 12.94 -6.35
N LYS A 117 0.91 14.07 -5.87
CA LYS A 117 1.49 15.41 -6.14
C LYS A 117 2.84 15.58 -5.45
N HIS A 118 2.99 15.07 -4.23
CA HIS A 118 4.25 15.07 -3.48
C HIS A 118 5.24 13.98 -3.93
N ARG A 119 4.76 12.86 -4.44
CA ARG A 119 5.56 12.03 -5.32
C ARG A 119 5.74 12.85 -6.59
N LYS A 120 6.76 13.74 -6.62
CA LYS A 120 7.36 14.18 -7.88
C LYS A 120 7.32 12.98 -8.77
N SER A 121 6.66 13.06 -9.91
CA SER A 121 6.47 11.93 -10.81
C SER A 121 7.81 11.19 -10.85
N ILE A 122 7.90 10.09 -10.11
CA ILE A 122 8.93 9.12 -10.35
C ILE A 122 8.52 8.66 -11.72
N THR A 123 9.05 9.37 -12.70
CA THR A 123 8.99 8.93 -14.06
C THR A 123 9.48 7.50 -13.98
N HIS A 124 8.70 6.52 -14.40
CA HIS A 124 9.16 5.15 -14.59
C HIS A 124 10.28 5.12 -15.66
N SER A 125 10.89 6.26 -15.87
CA SER A 125 12.01 6.53 -16.71
C SER A 125 13.27 6.35 -15.86
N ASN A 126 13.99 5.29 -16.11
CA ASN A 126 15.31 5.06 -15.53
C ASN A 126 16.36 6.12 -15.97
N THR A 127 15.95 7.12 -16.75
CA THR A 127 16.76 8.25 -17.22
C THR A 127 16.59 9.51 -16.38
N LYS A 128 15.64 9.55 -15.42
CA LYS A 128 15.18 10.75 -14.69
C LYS A 128 14.56 11.83 -15.58
N GLU A 129 14.45 11.59 -16.89
CA GLU A 129 13.88 12.49 -17.87
C GLU A 129 12.43 12.13 -18.19
N LYS A 130 11.50 13.09 -18.09
CA LYS A 130 10.08 12.89 -18.40
C LYS A 130 9.91 12.48 -19.86
N TYR A 131 9.06 11.49 -20.13
CA TYR A 131 8.78 10.91 -21.44
C TYR A 131 9.92 10.12 -22.10
N ILE A 132 11.06 9.92 -21.45
CA ILE A 132 12.20 9.21 -22.02
C ILE A 132 12.53 7.98 -21.15
N THR A 133 12.64 6.80 -21.77
CA THR A 133 12.97 5.53 -21.11
C THR A 133 14.17 4.88 -21.79
N TYR A 134 15.18 4.46 -21.03
CA TYR A 134 16.31 3.71 -21.54
C TYR A 134 16.01 2.21 -21.61
N ARG A 135 16.22 1.59 -22.78
CA ARG A 135 16.12 0.13 -23.00
C ARG A 135 17.48 -0.51 -22.98
N ALA A 136 17.90 -1.09 -21.85
CA ALA A 136 19.21 -1.68 -21.65
C ALA A 136 19.56 -2.77 -22.68
N LYS A 137 18.61 -3.68 -23.00
CA LYS A 137 18.83 -4.75 -23.99
C LYS A 137 19.16 -4.25 -25.40
N LYS A 138 18.63 -3.08 -25.80
CA LYS A 138 18.85 -2.49 -27.11
C LYS A 138 19.81 -1.31 -27.08
N LYS A 139 20.25 -0.89 -25.89
CA LYS A 139 21.13 0.27 -25.65
C LYS A 139 20.62 1.56 -26.30
N VAL A 140 19.31 1.81 -26.18
CA VAL A 140 18.66 2.98 -26.83
C VAL A 140 17.71 3.69 -25.87
N TYR A 141 17.50 4.97 -26.11
CA TYR A 141 16.53 5.84 -25.43
C TYR A 141 15.26 5.93 -26.27
N ARG A 142 14.11 5.72 -25.65
CA ARG A 142 12.80 5.78 -26.30
C ARG A 142 12.00 6.95 -25.76
N VAL A 143 11.45 7.77 -26.65
CA VAL A 143 10.55 8.87 -26.31
C VAL A 143 9.10 8.41 -26.48
N ILE A 144 8.28 8.55 -25.41
CA ILE A 144 6.86 8.22 -25.40
C ILE A 144 6.09 9.44 -24.91
N ILE A 145 5.23 10.01 -25.76
CA ILE A 145 4.34 11.13 -25.44
C ILE A 145 2.93 10.73 -25.83
N ASP A 146 1.95 10.97 -24.94
CA ASP A 146 0.53 10.62 -25.11
C ASP A 146 0.32 9.14 -25.46
N ARG A 147 1.04 8.26 -24.76
CA ARG A 147 1.04 6.80 -24.96
C ARG A 147 1.52 6.35 -26.35
N LYS A 148 2.03 7.25 -27.18
CA LYS A 148 2.58 6.95 -28.51
C LYS A 148 4.11 7.04 -28.49
N GLU A 149 4.77 6.06 -29.10
CA GLU A 149 6.22 6.10 -29.29
C GLU A 149 6.53 7.16 -30.39
N ARG A 150 7.44 8.07 -30.05
CA ARG A 150 7.81 9.22 -30.90
C ARG A 150 9.21 9.10 -31.50
N GLY A 151 9.90 8.03 -31.16
CA GLY A 151 11.21 7.70 -31.68
C GLY A 151 12.12 6.99 -30.69
N THR A 152 13.21 6.43 -31.23
CA THR A 152 14.27 5.73 -30.50
C THR A 152 15.61 6.32 -30.88
N PHE A 153 16.47 6.61 -29.90
CA PHE A 153 17.72 7.37 -30.07
C PHE A 153 18.88 6.64 -29.39
N LYS A 154 20.09 6.83 -29.90
CA LYS A 154 21.28 6.21 -29.31
C LYS A 154 21.76 6.97 -28.08
N THR A 155 21.52 8.28 -28.02
CA THR A 155 21.94 9.13 -26.89
C THR A 155 20.74 9.74 -26.15
N LEU A 156 20.95 10.09 -24.88
CA LEU A 156 19.94 10.76 -24.08
C LEU A 156 19.64 12.18 -24.61
N GLU A 157 20.67 12.86 -25.09
CA GLU A 157 20.60 14.23 -25.61
C GLU A 157 19.71 14.30 -26.86
N GLU A 158 19.87 13.38 -27.80
CA GLU A 158 19.00 13.26 -28.98
C GLU A 158 17.53 13.03 -28.60
N ALA A 159 17.29 12.17 -27.62
CA ALA A 159 15.96 11.89 -27.11
C ALA A 159 15.33 13.12 -26.44
N ILE A 160 16.11 13.89 -25.65
CA ILE A 160 15.69 15.15 -25.04
C ILE A 160 15.32 16.18 -26.11
N LYS A 161 16.20 16.38 -27.11
CA LYS A 161 15.96 17.30 -28.23
C LYS A 161 14.67 16.97 -28.97
N LYS A 162 14.46 15.70 -29.27
CA LYS A 162 13.20 15.24 -29.93
C LYS A 162 11.98 15.47 -29.06
N ARG A 163 12.04 15.15 -27.77
CA ARG A 163 10.95 15.39 -26.81
C ARG A 163 10.57 16.86 -26.78
N ASN A 164 11.56 17.75 -26.61
CA ASN A 164 11.33 19.20 -26.53
C ASN A 164 10.67 19.74 -27.82
N SER A 165 11.17 19.37 -28.99
CA SER A 165 10.57 19.75 -30.28
C SER A 165 9.11 19.31 -30.44
N ILE A 166 8.70 18.21 -29.81
CA ILE A 166 7.29 17.76 -29.86
C ILE A 166 6.44 18.56 -28.87
N LEU A 167 6.97 18.86 -27.69
CA LEU A 167 6.26 19.61 -26.66
C LEU A 167 6.05 21.08 -27.07
N GLU A 168 7.05 21.70 -27.71
CA GLU A 168 6.96 23.05 -28.26
C GLU A 168 5.86 23.14 -29.32
N LYS A 169 5.88 22.24 -30.31
CA LYS A 169 4.83 22.20 -31.35
C LYS A 169 3.42 21.89 -30.83
N GLY A 170 3.30 21.20 -29.68
CA GLY A 170 2.03 20.94 -29.03
C GLY A 170 1.49 22.10 -28.22
N SER A 171 2.35 23.03 -27.75
CA SER A 171 1.95 24.26 -27.07
C SER A 171 1.40 25.29 -28.08
N ASP A 172 2.02 25.42 -29.25
CA ASP A 172 1.60 26.35 -30.28
C ASP A 172 0.21 26.02 -30.87
N ALA A 173 -0.11 24.70 -30.95
CA ALA A 173 -1.42 24.25 -31.42
C ALA A 173 -2.57 24.53 -30.42
N LYS A 174 -2.29 24.76 -29.13
CA LYS A 174 -3.31 25.13 -28.13
C LYS A 174 -3.67 26.61 -28.10
N TRP A 175 -2.80 27.49 -28.63
CA TRP A 175 -3.00 28.95 -28.64
C TRP A 175 -3.53 29.46 -29.96
N SER A 176 -3.61 28.64 -31.02
CA SER A 176 -4.17 29.01 -32.31
C SER A 176 -5.69 28.78 -32.44
N LEU A 177 -6.37 28.37 -31.36
CA LEU A 177 -7.81 28.11 -31.28
C LEU A 177 -8.54 29.04 -30.27
N LEU A 178 -7.93 30.13 -29.86
CA LEU A 178 -8.51 31.25 -29.14
C LEU A 178 -8.40 32.50 -29.99
#